data_1944766fadc536a91a2fca5c573b4a96
#
_entry.id   1944766fadc536a91a2fca5c573b4a96
#
_cell.length_a   1.000
_cell.length_b   1.000
_cell.length_c   1.000
_cell.angle_alpha   90.00
_cell.angle_beta   90.00
_cell.angle_gamma   90.00
#
_symmetry.space_group_name_H-M   'P 1'
#
loop_
_entity.id
_entity.type
_entity.pdbx_description
1 polymer ?
#
loop_
_entity_poly.entity_id
_entity_poly.type
_entity_poly.pdbx_seq_one_letter_code
_entity_poly.pdbx_strand_id
1 'polypeptide(L)'
;MGSIATAGALTQTVAPTIDPVSLSDIKAHCRVDHTDDDAYLLGLITAATNACESFTGRQLIHATYTLKLDGFPGEIELPKPPLSSVTSITYVDTAGTSQTVSADDYQVDSASVVGRVMPAYDAYWPATRDGQYNVVTVTFVAGYGATAATVPIRLRQGVKAFAATLYEHRETVVVGAIKAELPEVCRALWYPFKLVRT
;
A
#
# COMPACT_ATOMS: atom_id res chain seq x y z
N MET A 1 23.44 17.43 -8.95
CA MET A 1 23.72 16.23 -8.11
C MET A 1 22.39 15.87 -7.48
N GLY A 2 21.71 14.85 -8.02
CA GLY A 2 20.43 14.41 -7.49
C GLY A 2 20.64 13.73 -6.14
N SER A 3 20.06 14.29 -5.09
CA SER A 3 20.00 13.64 -3.78
C SER A 3 19.20 12.36 -3.92
N ILE A 4 19.83 11.23 -3.66
CA ILE A 4 19.18 9.92 -3.56
C ILE A 4 18.10 10.07 -2.48
N ALA A 5 16.83 9.78 -2.84
CA ALA A 5 15.73 9.78 -1.91
C ALA A 5 16.10 8.92 -0.69
N THR A 6 16.28 9.56 0.45
CA THR A 6 16.53 8.87 1.71
C THR A 6 15.33 7.97 1.98
N ALA A 7 15.57 6.66 2.09
CA ALA A 7 14.51 5.70 2.38
C ALA A 7 13.89 6.05 3.74
N GLY A 8 12.73 6.68 3.70
CA GLY A 8 12.01 7.09 4.90
C GLY A 8 11.33 5.91 5.59
N ALA A 9 11.01 6.06 6.87
CA ALA A 9 10.23 5.07 7.60
C ALA A 9 8.75 5.16 7.22
N LEU A 10 8.22 4.10 6.59
CA LEU A 10 6.82 3.98 6.23
C LEU A 10 6.07 3.19 7.30
N THR A 11 4.97 3.76 7.79
CA THR A 11 4.08 3.10 8.76
C THR A 11 2.64 3.21 8.29
N GLN A 12 1.89 2.10 8.30
CA GLN A 12 0.45 2.12 8.13
C GLN A 12 -0.21 2.55 9.43
N THR A 13 -0.96 3.65 9.40
CA THR A 13 -1.63 4.22 10.58
C THR A 13 -3.11 3.88 10.65
N VAL A 14 -3.77 3.69 9.50
CA VAL A 14 -5.15 3.21 9.41
C VAL A 14 -5.19 2.07 8.39
N ALA A 15 -5.60 0.90 8.85
CA ALA A 15 -5.79 -0.26 7.99
C ALA A 15 -7.07 -0.13 7.15
N PRO A 16 -7.20 -0.85 6.01
CA PRO A 16 -8.44 -0.98 5.28
C PRO A 16 -9.55 -1.53 6.18
N THR A 17 -10.78 -1.04 5.99
CA THR A 17 -11.95 -1.52 6.73
C THR A 17 -12.66 -2.70 6.06
N ILE A 18 -12.30 -3.01 4.82
CA ILE A 18 -12.85 -4.11 4.02
C ILE A 18 -11.74 -4.79 3.23
N ASP A 19 -11.99 -6.03 2.83
CA ASP A 19 -11.15 -6.75 1.87
C ASP A 19 -11.61 -6.49 0.41
N PRO A 20 -10.72 -6.67 -0.59
CA PRO A 20 -11.07 -6.50 -2.00
C PRO A 20 -11.96 -7.63 -2.57
N VAL A 21 -12.17 -8.69 -1.79
CA VAL A 21 -13.02 -9.84 -2.10
C VAL A 21 -13.93 -10.10 -0.90
N SER A 22 -15.23 -10.26 -1.14
CA SER A 22 -16.18 -10.55 -0.07
C SER A 22 -16.19 -12.03 0.32
N LEU A 23 -16.68 -12.32 1.54
CA LEU A 23 -16.91 -13.71 1.98
C LEU A 23 -17.85 -14.46 1.04
N SER A 24 -18.92 -13.79 0.56
CA SER A 24 -19.86 -14.40 -0.38
C SER A 24 -19.20 -14.75 -1.72
N ASP A 25 -18.29 -13.89 -2.21
CA ASP A 25 -17.55 -14.17 -3.46
C ASP A 25 -16.62 -15.37 -3.35
N ILE A 26 -15.92 -15.51 -2.22
CA ILE A 26 -15.02 -16.67 -2.02
C ILE A 26 -15.82 -17.95 -1.78
N LYS A 27 -16.91 -17.90 -1.01
CA LYS A 27 -17.82 -19.06 -0.81
C LYS A 27 -18.39 -19.55 -2.13
N ALA A 28 -18.89 -18.64 -2.97
CA ALA A 28 -19.37 -19.00 -4.32
C ALA A 28 -18.26 -19.61 -5.18
N HIS A 29 -17.04 -19.10 -5.10
CA HIS A 29 -15.89 -19.60 -5.85
C HIS A 29 -15.47 -21.01 -5.40
N CYS A 30 -15.44 -21.27 -4.09
CA CYS A 30 -15.08 -22.56 -3.49
C CYS A 30 -16.27 -23.53 -3.38
N ARG A 31 -17.49 -23.12 -3.77
CA ARG A 31 -18.74 -23.90 -3.65
C ARG A 31 -19.03 -24.32 -2.19
N VAL A 32 -18.79 -23.40 -1.25
CA VAL A 32 -19.09 -23.58 0.19
C VAL A 32 -20.46 -22.98 0.47
N ASP A 33 -21.40 -23.80 0.96
CA ASP A 33 -22.79 -23.40 1.26
C ASP A 33 -23.11 -23.34 2.76
N HIS A 34 -22.19 -23.83 3.61
CA HIS A 34 -22.30 -23.78 5.07
C HIS A 34 -21.53 -22.60 5.67
N THR A 35 -21.72 -22.34 6.97
CA THR A 35 -21.11 -21.20 7.68
C THR A 35 -19.94 -21.57 8.59
N ASP A 36 -19.64 -22.87 8.75
CA ASP A 36 -18.67 -23.36 9.72
C ASP A 36 -17.23 -22.87 9.40
N ASP A 37 -16.94 -22.65 8.13
CA ASP A 37 -15.64 -22.18 7.65
C ASP A 37 -15.58 -20.65 7.44
N ASP A 38 -16.61 -19.89 7.77
CA ASP A 38 -16.67 -18.45 7.44
C ASP A 38 -15.48 -17.67 8.04
N ALA A 39 -15.16 -17.88 9.31
CA ALA A 39 -14.04 -17.21 9.98
C ALA A 39 -12.70 -17.61 9.36
N TYR A 40 -12.54 -18.87 8.98
CA TYR A 40 -11.34 -19.37 8.31
C TYR A 40 -11.18 -18.73 6.92
N LEU A 41 -12.24 -18.70 6.12
CA LEU A 41 -12.26 -18.09 4.79
C LEU A 41 -11.93 -16.59 4.85
N LEU A 42 -12.43 -15.84 5.85
CA LEU A 42 -12.06 -14.43 6.06
C LEU A 42 -10.55 -14.28 6.30
N GLY A 43 -9.96 -15.14 7.13
CA GLY A 43 -8.52 -15.14 7.34
C GLY A 43 -7.72 -15.43 6.06
N LEU A 44 -8.21 -16.33 5.21
CA LEU A 44 -7.58 -16.65 3.92
C LEU A 44 -7.69 -15.49 2.92
N ILE A 45 -8.82 -14.77 2.89
CA ILE A 45 -8.98 -13.58 2.05
C ILE A 45 -7.94 -12.53 2.44
N THR A 46 -7.80 -12.26 3.74
CA THR A 46 -6.82 -11.29 4.26
C THR A 46 -5.39 -11.72 3.94
N ALA A 47 -5.06 -13.00 4.12
CA ALA A 47 -3.75 -13.55 3.77
C ALA A 47 -3.45 -13.42 2.26
N ALA A 48 -4.42 -13.74 1.41
CA ALA A 48 -4.29 -13.62 -0.04
C ALA A 48 -4.18 -12.16 -0.50
N THR A 49 -4.90 -11.24 0.16
CA THR A 49 -4.81 -9.80 -0.08
C THR A 49 -3.40 -9.29 0.24
N ASN A 50 -2.87 -9.63 1.41
CA ASN A 50 -1.51 -9.25 1.83
C ASN A 50 -0.44 -9.81 0.87
N ALA A 51 -0.62 -11.05 0.38
CA ALA A 51 0.27 -11.64 -0.61
C ALA A 51 0.23 -10.88 -1.94
N CYS A 52 -0.96 -10.49 -2.41
CA CYS A 52 -1.13 -9.66 -3.61
C CYS A 52 -0.46 -8.29 -3.46
N GLU A 53 -0.70 -7.60 -2.36
CA GLU A 53 -0.09 -6.30 -2.06
C GLU A 53 1.43 -6.37 -1.95
N SER A 54 1.96 -7.44 -1.33
CA SER A 54 3.40 -7.69 -1.23
C SER A 54 4.03 -7.99 -2.59
N PHE A 55 3.38 -8.82 -3.42
CA PHE A 55 3.87 -9.19 -4.74
C PHE A 55 3.87 -8.00 -5.72
N THR A 56 2.81 -7.19 -5.68
CA THR A 56 2.64 -6.06 -6.60
C THR A 56 3.33 -4.79 -6.11
N GLY A 57 3.60 -4.67 -4.81
CA GLY A 57 4.08 -3.45 -4.17
C GLY A 57 3.00 -2.38 -4.01
N ARG A 58 1.73 -2.72 -4.26
CA ARG A 58 0.59 -1.79 -4.28
C ARG A 58 -0.28 -1.95 -3.05
N GLN A 59 -1.08 -0.93 -2.76
CA GLN A 59 -2.20 -0.98 -1.84
C GLN A 59 -3.49 -1.22 -2.61
N LEU A 60 -4.35 -2.16 -2.17
CA LEU A 60 -5.58 -2.48 -2.88
C LEU A 60 -6.75 -1.60 -2.43
N ILE A 61 -7.10 -1.66 -1.16
CA ILE A 61 -8.16 -0.83 -0.56
C ILE A 61 -7.52 0.34 0.18
N HIS A 62 -8.20 1.48 0.26
CA HIS A 62 -7.70 2.66 0.94
C HIS A 62 -7.13 2.33 2.32
N ALA A 63 -5.90 2.72 2.53
CA ALA A 63 -5.21 2.69 3.81
C ALA A 63 -4.47 4.01 4.02
N THR A 64 -4.35 4.47 5.25
CA THR A 64 -3.59 5.67 5.57
C THR A 64 -2.18 5.28 6.02
N TYR A 65 -1.22 6.00 5.48
CA TYR A 65 0.19 5.82 5.77
C TYR A 65 0.82 7.12 6.26
N THR A 66 1.84 6.99 7.09
CA THR A 66 2.80 8.05 7.38
C THR A 66 4.17 7.67 6.85
N LEU A 67 4.77 8.57 6.08
CA LEU A 67 6.16 8.50 5.63
C LEU A 67 6.96 9.53 6.41
N LYS A 68 7.98 9.09 7.15
CA LYS A 68 8.89 9.95 7.89
C LYS A 68 10.21 10.07 7.18
N LEU A 69 10.71 11.29 7.04
CA LEU A 69 11.95 11.63 6.36
C LEU A 69 12.84 12.49 7.28
N ASP A 70 14.13 12.44 7.09
CA ASP A 70 15.12 13.21 7.86
C ASP A 70 15.28 14.65 7.37
N GLY A 71 14.60 15.01 6.27
CA GLY A 71 14.56 16.34 5.68
C GLY A 71 13.74 16.32 4.40
N PHE A 72 13.49 17.49 3.82
CA PHE A 72 12.80 17.59 2.55
C PHE A 72 13.75 17.29 1.39
N PRO A 73 13.50 16.24 0.55
CA PRO A 73 14.15 16.10 -0.75
C PRO A 73 13.53 17.07 -1.75
N GLY A 74 14.12 17.21 -2.94
CA GLY A 74 13.52 18.02 -4.01
C GLY A 74 12.12 17.52 -4.42
N GLU A 75 11.93 16.20 -4.47
CA GLU A 75 10.66 15.52 -4.72
C GLU A 75 10.50 14.37 -3.72
N ILE A 76 9.31 14.19 -3.19
CA ILE A 76 8.95 13.11 -2.26
C ILE A 76 8.15 12.05 -3.03
N GLU A 77 8.70 10.86 -3.21
CA GLU A 77 7.96 9.72 -3.72
C GLU A 77 7.15 9.06 -2.60
N LEU A 78 5.86 8.79 -2.86
CA LEU A 78 4.95 8.16 -1.92
C LEU A 78 4.78 6.68 -2.25
N PRO A 79 5.27 5.78 -1.38
CA PRO A 79 5.19 4.33 -1.63
C PRO A 79 3.76 3.81 -1.55
N LYS A 80 3.56 2.52 -1.92
CA LYS A 80 2.26 1.83 -1.90
C LYS A 80 1.22 2.41 -2.85
N PRO A 81 1.56 2.64 -4.15
CA PRO A 81 0.58 3.16 -5.12
C PRO A 81 -0.67 2.25 -5.28
N PRO A 82 -1.74 2.80 -5.86
CA PRO A 82 -1.88 4.17 -6.34
C PRO A 82 -2.09 5.16 -5.19
N LEU A 83 -1.55 6.38 -5.36
CA LEU A 83 -1.83 7.47 -4.43
C LEU A 83 -3.27 7.96 -4.62
N SER A 84 -4.03 8.03 -3.54
CA SER A 84 -5.36 8.62 -3.54
C SER A 84 -5.33 10.11 -3.18
N SER A 85 -4.69 10.45 -2.06
CA SER A 85 -4.56 11.84 -1.61
C SER A 85 -3.42 12.00 -0.61
N VAL A 86 -2.92 13.23 -0.49
CA VAL A 86 -2.05 13.67 0.62
C VAL A 86 -2.91 14.38 1.65
N THR A 87 -2.88 13.93 2.90
CA THR A 87 -3.68 14.50 3.98
C THR A 87 -2.98 15.69 4.61
N SER A 88 -1.69 15.55 4.91
CA SER A 88 -0.89 16.62 5.51
C SER A 88 0.60 16.37 5.34
N ILE A 89 1.37 17.45 5.35
CA ILE A 89 2.83 17.42 5.45
C ILE A 89 3.20 18.26 6.67
N THR A 90 3.80 17.64 7.68
CA THR A 90 4.27 18.31 8.88
C THR A 90 5.79 18.22 8.98
N TYR A 91 6.41 19.19 9.60
CA TYR A 91 7.86 19.22 9.79
C TYR A 91 8.25 19.88 11.12
N VAL A 92 9.45 19.62 11.58
CA VAL A 92 10.04 20.31 12.74
C VAL A 92 10.93 21.43 12.21
N ASP A 93 10.59 22.66 12.55
CA ASP A 93 11.33 23.85 12.13
C ASP A 93 12.68 23.97 12.87
N THR A 94 13.49 24.97 12.50
CA THR A 94 14.82 25.21 13.09
C THR A 94 14.76 25.54 14.57
N ALA A 95 13.62 26.02 15.08
CA ALA A 95 13.38 26.28 16.49
C ALA A 95 12.95 25.02 17.28
N GLY A 96 12.67 23.92 16.58
CA GLY A 96 12.21 22.66 17.18
C GLY A 96 10.69 22.58 17.35
N THR A 97 9.93 23.48 16.70
CA THR A 97 8.47 23.48 16.75
C THR A 97 7.91 22.71 15.56
N SER A 98 6.84 21.90 15.80
CA SER A 98 6.13 21.22 14.71
C SER A 98 5.26 22.21 13.95
N GLN A 99 5.44 22.26 12.64
CA GLN A 99 4.72 23.10 11.69
C GLN A 99 4.02 22.24 10.65
N THR A 100 3.02 22.81 9.97
CA THR A 100 2.35 22.17 8.83
C THR A 100 2.62 22.97 7.57
N VAL A 101 3.03 22.32 6.49
CA VAL A 101 3.16 22.93 5.16
C VAL A 101 1.76 23.24 4.62
N SER A 102 1.53 24.48 4.16
CA SER A 102 0.27 24.84 3.52
C SER A 102 0.04 23.98 2.27
N ALA A 103 -1.21 23.62 2.01
CA ALA A 103 -1.58 22.88 0.80
C ALA A 103 -1.30 23.68 -0.49
N ASP A 104 -1.23 25.00 -0.40
CA ASP A 104 -0.90 25.88 -1.51
C ASP A 104 0.60 25.90 -1.84
N ASP A 105 1.46 25.48 -0.91
CA ASP A 105 2.92 25.49 -1.05
C ASP A 105 3.49 24.22 -1.70
N TYR A 106 2.66 23.22 -2.00
CA TYR A 106 3.09 22.01 -2.69
C TYR A 106 2.07 21.53 -3.73
N GLN A 107 2.55 20.77 -4.68
CA GLN A 107 1.74 20.08 -5.69
C GLN A 107 1.86 18.57 -5.57
N VAL A 108 0.78 17.86 -5.88
CA VAL A 108 0.68 16.41 -5.78
C VAL A 108 0.44 15.83 -7.16
N ASP A 109 1.29 14.92 -7.60
CA ASP A 109 1.07 14.09 -8.78
C ASP A 109 0.53 12.72 -8.34
N SER A 110 -0.77 12.52 -8.49
CA SER A 110 -1.44 11.24 -8.28
C SER A 110 -1.70 10.47 -9.58
N ALA A 111 -1.37 11.04 -10.73
CA ALA A 111 -1.56 10.42 -12.04
C ALA A 111 -0.42 9.46 -12.40
N SER A 112 0.77 9.70 -11.89
CA SER A 112 1.92 8.81 -12.07
C SER A 112 1.72 7.47 -11.36
N VAL A 113 2.44 6.44 -11.83
CA VAL A 113 2.39 5.09 -11.23
C VAL A 113 2.72 5.12 -9.74
N VAL A 114 3.74 5.87 -9.36
CA VAL A 114 4.08 6.19 -7.96
C VAL A 114 3.70 7.65 -7.72
N GLY A 115 2.90 7.89 -6.70
CA GLY A 115 2.50 9.26 -6.34
C GLY A 115 3.69 10.08 -5.87
N ARG A 116 3.71 11.38 -6.21
CA ARG A 116 4.83 12.27 -5.93
C ARG A 116 4.34 13.61 -5.40
N VAL A 117 5.17 14.23 -4.59
CA VAL A 117 4.91 15.57 -4.04
C VAL A 117 6.17 16.41 -4.20
N MET A 118 6.00 17.63 -4.67
CA MET A 118 7.08 18.62 -4.80
C MET A 118 6.57 20.02 -4.46
N PRO A 119 7.45 21.01 -4.20
CA PRO A 119 7.00 22.37 -4.00
C PRO A 119 6.15 22.90 -5.16
N ALA A 120 5.20 23.77 -4.86
CA ALA A 120 4.46 24.50 -5.88
C ALA A 120 5.39 25.43 -6.70
N TYR A 121 4.88 25.95 -7.82
CA TYR A 121 5.65 26.90 -8.62
C TYR A 121 6.01 28.14 -7.76
N ASP A 122 7.27 28.54 -7.83
CA ASP A 122 7.88 29.63 -7.00
C ASP A 122 7.86 29.38 -5.48
N ALA A 123 7.53 28.16 -5.01
CA ALA A 123 7.63 27.78 -3.61
C ALA A 123 8.88 26.92 -3.35
N TYR A 124 9.30 26.90 -2.10
CA TYR A 124 10.42 26.10 -1.62
C TYR A 124 10.03 25.36 -0.35
N TRP A 125 10.62 24.16 -0.15
CA TRP A 125 10.47 23.48 1.13
C TRP A 125 11.04 24.35 2.27
N PRO A 126 10.34 24.43 3.40
CA PRO A 126 10.84 25.15 4.57
C PRO A 126 12.10 24.50 5.15
N ALA A 127 12.91 25.31 5.84
CA ALA A 127 14.07 24.79 6.55
C ALA A 127 13.63 23.92 7.74
N THR A 128 14.25 22.75 7.87
CA THR A 128 14.02 21.81 8.95
C THR A 128 15.15 21.86 9.97
N ARG A 129 14.89 21.29 11.16
CA ARG A 129 15.89 21.20 12.22
C ARG A 129 17.02 20.26 11.82
N ASP A 130 18.25 20.75 11.88
CA ASP A 130 19.44 19.97 11.61
C ASP A 130 19.75 18.97 12.72
N GLY A 131 20.41 17.85 12.36
CA GLY A 131 20.89 16.86 13.33
C GLY A 131 19.80 16.04 14.02
N GLN A 132 18.58 16.05 13.49
CA GLN A 132 17.46 15.28 14.01
C GLN A 132 16.88 14.36 12.92
N TYR A 133 16.59 13.10 13.27
CA TYR A 133 15.89 12.16 12.38
C TYR A 133 14.38 12.40 12.39
N ASN A 134 13.72 12.00 11.29
CA ASN A 134 12.26 12.00 11.15
C ASN A 134 11.63 13.40 11.35
N VAL A 135 12.30 14.44 10.89
CA VAL A 135 11.81 15.83 11.03
C VAL A 135 10.67 16.17 10.08
N VAL A 136 10.47 15.40 9.00
CA VAL A 136 9.35 15.57 8.07
C VAL A 136 8.44 14.35 8.16
N THR A 137 7.13 14.58 8.22
CA THR A 137 6.11 13.52 8.23
C THR A 137 5.07 13.83 7.17
N VAL A 138 4.91 12.93 6.20
CA VAL A 138 3.87 13.00 5.18
C VAL A 138 2.80 11.97 5.51
N THR A 139 1.56 12.43 5.72
CA THR A 139 0.38 11.57 5.91
C THR A 139 -0.42 11.53 4.61
N PHE A 140 -0.67 10.33 4.10
CA PHE A 140 -1.35 10.14 2.82
C PHE A 140 -2.22 8.89 2.81
N VAL A 141 -3.17 8.87 1.87
CA VAL A 141 -4.05 7.72 1.59
C VAL A 141 -3.60 7.06 0.30
N ALA A 142 -3.36 5.76 0.35
CA ALA A 142 -3.02 4.94 -0.80
C ALA A 142 -4.07 3.84 -1.00
N GLY A 143 -4.23 3.39 -2.25
CA GLY A 143 -5.18 2.35 -2.66
C GLY A 143 -6.06 2.78 -3.82
N TYR A 144 -6.70 1.81 -4.49
CA TYR A 144 -7.57 2.07 -5.63
C TYR A 144 -8.91 2.72 -5.24
N GLY A 145 -9.33 2.61 -3.99
CA GLY A 145 -10.57 3.20 -3.48
C GLY A 145 -11.03 2.55 -2.18
N ALA A 146 -12.14 3.07 -1.65
CA ALA A 146 -12.71 2.60 -0.39
C ALA A 146 -13.59 1.34 -0.54
N THR A 147 -13.85 0.88 -1.78
CA THR A 147 -14.72 -0.27 -2.05
C THR A 147 -14.02 -1.32 -2.90
N ALA A 148 -14.43 -2.57 -2.78
CA ALA A 148 -13.89 -3.68 -3.59
C ALA A 148 -14.07 -3.43 -5.10
N ALA A 149 -15.12 -2.72 -5.53
CA ALA A 149 -15.41 -2.45 -6.93
C ALA A 149 -14.35 -1.58 -7.62
N THR A 150 -13.65 -0.73 -6.87
CA THR A 150 -12.60 0.15 -7.41
C THR A 150 -11.29 -0.61 -7.70
N VAL A 151 -11.09 -1.77 -7.09
CA VAL A 151 -9.90 -2.59 -7.32
C VAL A 151 -10.01 -3.30 -8.67
N PRO A 152 -8.97 -3.26 -9.52
CA PRO A 152 -8.97 -3.94 -10.81
C PRO A 152 -9.36 -5.41 -10.71
N ILE A 153 -10.26 -5.86 -11.60
CA ILE A 153 -10.82 -7.21 -11.55
C ILE A 153 -9.75 -8.31 -11.56
N ARG A 154 -8.65 -8.11 -12.27
CA ARG A 154 -7.53 -9.08 -12.31
C ARG A 154 -6.90 -9.28 -10.94
N LEU A 155 -6.71 -8.21 -10.16
CA LEU A 155 -6.16 -8.31 -8.80
C LEU A 155 -7.12 -9.08 -7.90
N ARG A 156 -8.42 -8.75 -7.95
CA ARG A 156 -9.46 -9.46 -7.17
C ARG A 156 -9.59 -10.93 -7.53
N GLN A 157 -9.52 -11.27 -8.83
CA GLN A 157 -9.56 -12.67 -9.28
C GLN A 157 -8.35 -13.45 -8.80
N GLY A 158 -7.15 -12.86 -8.82
CA GLY A 158 -5.96 -13.49 -8.27
C GLY A 158 -6.05 -13.69 -6.76
N VAL A 159 -6.62 -12.73 -6.00
CA VAL A 159 -6.88 -12.89 -4.55
C VAL A 159 -7.84 -14.05 -4.30
N LYS A 160 -8.94 -14.16 -5.07
CA LYS A 160 -9.87 -15.29 -4.96
C LYS A 160 -9.19 -16.64 -5.26
N ALA A 161 -8.45 -16.70 -6.36
CA ALA A 161 -7.75 -17.93 -6.76
C ALA A 161 -6.73 -18.37 -5.69
N PHE A 162 -6.00 -17.42 -5.11
CA PHE A 162 -5.02 -17.74 -4.06
C PHE A 162 -5.70 -18.18 -2.76
N ALA A 163 -6.74 -17.46 -2.31
CA ALA A 163 -7.52 -17.86 -1.14
C ALA A 163 -8.15 -19.24 -1.30
N ALA A 164 -8.67 -19.58 -2.49
CA ALA A 164 -9.19 -20.91 -2.80
C ALA A 164 -8.09 -21.99 -2.73
N THR A 165 -6.92 -21.72 -3.29
CA THR A 165 -5.77 -22.64 -3.19
C THR A 165 -5.38 -22.92 -1.74
N LEU A 166 -5.35 -21.86 -0.91
CA LEU A 166 -5.06 -22.01 0.53
C LEU A 166 -6.17 -22.79 1.25
N TYR A 167 -7.42 -22.63 0.84
CA TYR A 167 -8.55 -23.37 1.40
C TYR A 167 -8.51 -24.87 1.07
N GLU A 168 -8.16 -25.22 -0.17
CA GLU A 168 -8.03 -26.62 -0.62
C GLU A 168 -6.82 -27.32 0.01
N HIS A 169 -5.73 -26.58 0.23
CA HIS A 169 -4.47 -27.11 0.76
C HIS A 169 -4.25 -26.68 2.22
N ARG A 170 -5.16 -27.10 3.11
CA ARG A 170 -5.10 -26.77 4.56
C ARG A 170 -3.83 -27.31 5.23
N GLU A 171 -3.24 -28.37 4.72
CA GLU A 171 -2.01 -28.99 5.24
C GLU A 171 -0.83 -28.76 4.29
N THR A 172 -0.21 -27.59 4.35
CA THR A 172 1.05 -27.32 3.66
C THR A 172 2.25 -27.41 4.61
N VAL A 173 2.32 -28.45 5.42
CA VAL A 173 3.54 -28.79 6.17
C VAL A 173 4.11 -30.08 5.62
N VAL A 174 4.77 -30.00 4.48
CA VAL A 174 5.81 -30.99 4.15
C VAL A 174 7.07 -30.52 4.86
N VAL A 175 7.45 -31.23 5.92
CA VAL A 175 8.70 -31.07 6.63
C VAL A 175 9.86 -31.15 5.61
N GLY A 176 10.49 -30.03 5.30
CA GLY A 176 11.71 -29.99 4.50
C GLY A 176 11.80 -29.02 3.33
N ALA A 177 10.72 -28.48 2.80
CA ALA A 177 10.77 -27.48 1.74
C ALA A 177 9.51 -26.63 1.69
N ILE A 178 9.40 -25.63 2.55
CA ILE A 178 8.37 -24.59 2.41
C ILE A 178 8.85 -23.59 1.34
N LYS A 179 8.62 -23.91 0.08
CA LYS A 179 8.37 -22.90 -0.94
C LYS A 179 6.86 -22.93 -1.19
N ALA A 180 6.11 -22.14 -0.44
CA ALA A 180 4.77 -21.75 -0.86
C ALA A 180 4.94 -20.87 -2.10
N GLU A 181 5.21 -21.49 -3.24
CA GLU A 181 5.30 -20.78 -4.51
C GLU A 181 3.91 -20.24 -4.83
N LEU A 182 3.87 -18.96 -5.15
CA LEU A 182 2.65 -18.33 -5.60
C LEU A 182 2.12 -19.10 -6.83
N PRO A 183 0.86 -19.58 -6.84
CA PRO A 183 0.31 -20.29 -7.99
C PRO A 183 0.50 -19.51 -9.28
N GLU A 184 0.85 -20.20 -10.37
CA GLU A 184 1.17 -19.55 -11.64
C GLU A 184 0.02 -18.67 -12.16
N VAL A 185 -1.24 -19.08 -11.92
CA VAL A 185 -2.42 -18.29 -12.27
C VAL A 185 -2.46 -16.96 -11.51
N CYS A 186 -2.10 -16.95 -10.21
CA CYS A 186 -2.04 -15.73 -9.42
C CYS A 186 -0.91 -14.82 -9.91
N ARG A 187 0.25 -15.41 -10.21
CA ARG A 187 1.39 -14.69 -10.79
C ARG A 187 1.01 -14.04 -12.11
N ALA A 188 0.37 -14.77 -13.03
CA ALA A 188 -0.06 -14.23 -14.32
C ALA A 188 -1.08 -13.08 -14.21
N LEU A 189 -1.97 -13.14 -13.21
CA LEU A 189 -2.96 -12.10 -12.95
C LEU A 189 -2.36 -10.84 -12.33
N TRP A 190 -1.37 -10.99 -11.42
CA TRP A 190 -0.79 -9.89 -10.65
C TRP A 190 0.43 -9.25 -11.31
N TYR A 191 1.17 -10.00 -12.14
CA TYR A 191 2.42 -9.55 -12.75
C TYR A 191 2.30 -8.20 -13.49
N PRO A 192 1.23 -7.92 -14.28
CA PRO A 192 1.07 -6.63 -14.96
C PRO A 192 0.98 -5.42 -14.03
N PHE A 193 0.69 -5.65 -12.74
CA PHE A 193 0.57 -4.61 -11.72
C PHE A 193 1.82 -4.48 -10.85
N LYS A 194 2.79 -5.37 -11.02
CA LYS A 194 4.01 -5.38 -10.22
C LYS A 194 4.81 -4.10 -10.45
N LEU A 195 5.18 -3.44 -9.37
CA LEU A 195 6.12 -2.32 -9.44
C LEU A 195 7.53 -2.86 -9.69
N VAL A 196 8.11 -2.43 -10.80
CA VAL A 196 9.53 -2.62 -11.07
C VAL A 196 10.22 -1.33 -10.64
N ARG A 197 10.97 -1.39 -9.54
CA ARG A 197 11.88 -0.30 -9.18
C ARG A 197 13.08 -0.39 -10.12
N THR A 198 13.24 0.60 -10.96
CA THR A 198 14.45 0.81 -11.77
C THR A 198 15.50 1.55 -10.94
#